data_3adccfd9225f9abdb8fdf25af475191b
#
_entry.id   3adccfd9225f9abdb8fdf25af475191b
#
_cell.length_a   1.000
_cell.length_b   1.000
_cell.length_c   1.000
_cell.angle_alpha   90.00
_cell.angle_beta   90.00
_cell.angle_gamma   90.00
#
_symmetry.space_group_name_H-M   'P 1'
#
loop_
_entity.id
_entity.type
_entity.pdbx_description
1 polymer ?
#
loop_
_entity_poly.entity_id
_entity_poly.type
_entity_poly.pdbx_seq_one_letter_code
_entity_poly.pdbx_strand_id
1 'polypeptide(L)'
;ISSQIVFVNLFHQFVGSHCHKDGLLDAILFGKPLQFFVNGNTTARASYKPKFLMDLTKANETSTAPIFIHSPYVLNLCHPGNKNGERQEDEYINKELGMSAWGGWTFYCLKNLLEFGSASGAKGVVVHVGKSLKHDYAESLENMWYSVIACSQWATPECPLLIETPAGQGTEVLCSPEELGDFYLSLPQPTKDVVGICVDSCHVFSAGRDPNDYLSVLEKMGVPINLIHYNDSKGECGCKKDRHAMIGKGYIGMDSLMQTLQYCIKQNIPLLTE
;
A
#
# COMPACT_ATOMS: atom_id res chain seq x y z
N ILE A 1 -32.83 -15.20 -2.51
CA ILE A 1 -31.98 -14.10 -3.00
C ILE A 1 -30.73 -14.76 -3.52
N SER A 2 -30.38 -14.57 -4.82
CA SER A 2 -29.19 -15.20 -5.37
C SER A 2 -27.92 -14.63 -4.72
N SER A 3 -26.88 -15.46 -4.58
CA SER A 3 -25.56 -15.04 -4.06
C SER A 3 -25.00 -13.83 -4.81
N GLN A 4 -25.30 -13.74 -6.10
CA GLN A 4 -24.91 -12.61 -6.94
C GLN A 4 -25.57 -11.28 -6.55
N ILE A 5 -26.86 -11.28 -6.14
CA ILE A 5 -27.53 -10.06 -5.66
C ILE A 5 -26.93 -9.63 -4.33
N VAL A 6 -26.63 -10.56 -3.43
CA VAL A 6 -25.96 -10.28 -2.16
C VAL A 6 -24.60 -9.64 -2.40
N PHE A 7 -23.78 -10.21 -3.30
CA PHE A 7 -22.48 -9.66 -3.65
C PHE A 7 -22.57 -8.22 -4.15
N VAL A 8 -23.45 -7.95 -5.13
CA VAL A 8 -23.60 -6.61 -5.71
C VAL A 8 -23.97 -5.58 -4.64
N ASN A 9 -24.89 -5.92 -3.73
CA ASN A 9 -25.28 -5.02 -2.66
C ASN A 9 -24.13 -4.73 -1.68
N LEU A 10 -23.40 -5.76 -1.24
CA LEU A 10 -22.25 -5.60 -0.35
C LEU A 10 -21.12 -4.81 -1.03
N PHE A 11 -20.82 -5.12 -2.29
CA PHE A 11 -19.83 -4.40 -3.07
C PHE A 11 -20.16 -2.90 -3.14
N HIS A 12 -21.37 -2.56 -3.55
CA HIS A 12 -21.79 -1.16 -3.63
C HIS A 12 -21.83 -0.45 -2.28
N GLN A 13 -22.03 -1.16 -1.19
CA GLN A 13 -22.09 -0.56 0.13
C GLN A 13 -20.69 -0.31 0.74
N PHE A 14 -19.74 -1.24 0.56
CA PHE A 14 -18.50 -1.26 1.33
C PHE A 14 -17.23 -0.98 0.51
N VAL A 15 -17.25 -1.24 -0.79
CA VAL A 15 -16.05 -1.09 -1.60
C VAL A 15 -15.91 0.33 -2.13
N GLY A 16 -14.75 0.91 -1.90
CA GLY A 16 -14.35 2.21 -2.39
C GLY A 16 -13.56 2.15 -3.70
N SER A 17 -12.82 3.20 -4.01
CA SER A 17 -12.06 3.25 -5.26
C SER A 17 -10.81 4.12 -5.18
N HIS A 18 -9.86 3.82 -6.04
CA HIS A 18 -8.80 4.77 -6.39
C HIS A 18 -9.40 5.89 -7.24
N CYS A 19 -9.05 7.12 -6.98
CA CYS A 19 -9.55 8.27 -7.72
C CYS A 19 -8.42 9.25 -8.10
N HIS A 20 -8.65 10.04 -9.15
CA HIS A 20 -7.76 11.14 -9.46
C HIS A 20 -7.94 12.26 -8.42
N LYS A 21 -6.85 12.91 -8.03
CA LYS A 21 -6.88 13.97 -7.00
C LYS A 21 -7.86 15.12 -7.28
N ASP A 22 -8.12 15.41 -8.57
CA ASP A 22 -9.03 16.50 -8.96
C ASP A 22 -10.50 16.17 -8.66
N GLY A 23 -10.86 14.87 -8.58
CA GLY A 23 -12.21 14.40 -8.19
C GLY A 23 -12.31 13.97 -6.71
N LEU A 24 -11.21 14.04 -5.95
CA LEU A 24 -11.16 13.51 -4.58
C LEU A 24 -12.16 14.20 -3.64
N LEU A 25 -12.26 15.54 -3.71
CA LEU A 25 -13.14 16.32 -2.82
C LEU A 25 -14.61 16.01 -3.04
N ASP A 26 -15.00 15.68 -4.28
CA ASP A 26 -16.38 15.24 -4.59
C ASP A 26 -16.58 13.80 -4.15
N ALA A 27 -15.61 12.93 -4.40
CA ALA A 27 -15.68 11.50 -4.04
C ALA A 27 -15.78 11.28 -2.53
N ILE A 28 -15.17 12.12 -1.72
CA ILE A 28 -15.15 12.01 -0.24
C ILE A 28 -16.59 12.09 0.35
N LEU A 29 -17.50 12.75 -0.34
CA LEU A 29 -18.89 12.88 0.10
C LEU A 29 -19.68 11.57 0.08
N PHE A 30 -19.20 10.56 -0.66
CA PHE A 30 -19.86 9.24 -0.72
C PHE A 30 -19.56 8.35 0.51
N GLY A 31 -18.65 8.76 1.40
CA GLY A 31 -18.36 8.05 2.66
C GLY A 31 -17.69 6.68 2.50
N LYS A 32 -17.17 6.36 1.30
CA LYS A 32 -16.49 5.10 1.01
C LYS A 32 -14.96 5.25 1.08
N PRO A 33 -14.22 4.15 1.28
CA PRO A 33 -12.76 4.21 1.21
C PRO A 33 -12.27 4.80 -0.11
N LEU A 34 -11.29 5.70 -0.03
CA LEU A 34 -10.71 6.37 -1.20
C LEU A 34 -9.21 6.28 -1.16
N GLN A 35 -8.59 6.15 -2.34
CA GLN A 35 -7.15 6.25 -2.50
C GLN A 35 -6.81 7.17 -3.66
N PHE A 36 -5.67 7.85 -3.57
CA PHE A 36 -5.21 8.73 -4.64
C PHE A 36 -3.68 8.89 -4.61
N PHE A 37 -3.11 9.36 -5.73
CA PHE A 37 -1.74 9.84 -5.79
C PHE A 37 -1.70 11.36 -5.55
N VAL A 38 -0.86 11.82 -4.63
CA VAL A 38 -0.65 13.27 -4.41
C VAL A 38 -0.07 13.93 -5.67
N ASN A 39 0.82 13.21 -6.35
CA ASN A 39 1.38 13.58 -7.65
C ASN A 39 1.10 12.46 -8.68
N GLY A 40 1.88 12.37 -9.73
CA GLY A 40 1.78 11.22 -10.65
C GLY A 40 2.33 9.93 -10.04
N ASN A 41 1.85 8.79 -10.53
CA ASN A 41 2.24 7.46 -10.08
C ASN A 41 3.66 7.02 -10.50
N THR A 42 4.29 7.74 -11.42
CA THR A 42 5.63 7.44 -11.96
C THR A 42 6.69 8.47 -11.59
N THR A 43 6.36 9.45 -10.76
CA THR A 43 7.27 10.54 -10.39
C THR A 43 7.54 10.50 -8.90
N ALA A 44 8.80 10.26 -8.51
CA ALA A 44 9.24 10.28 -7.11
C ALA A 44 9.27 11.73 -6.53
N ARG A 45 8.18 12.46 -6.68
CA ARG A 45 7.96 13.78 -6.10
C ARG A 45 6.73 13.73 -5.21
N ALA A 46 6.83 14.31 -4.04
CA ALA A 46 5.72 14.46 -3.11
C ALA A 46 5.48 15.96 -2.81
N SER A 47 5.44 16.78 -3.88
CA SER A 47 5.10 18.19 -3.76
C SER A 47 3.61 18.42 -3.90
N TYR A 48 3.04 19.24 -3.07
CA TYR A 48 1.62 19.60 -3.10
C TYR A 48 1.42 21.11 -2.89
N LYS A 49 0.31 21.61 -3.40
CA LYS A 49 -0.09 23.01 -3.16
C LYS A 49 -0.68 23.11 -1.74
N PRO A 50 -0.27 24.08 -0.90
CA PRO A 50 -0.84 24.24 0.44
C PRO A 50 -2.38 24.31 0.44
N LYS A 51 -2.98 24.97 -0.57
CA LYS A 51 -4.44 25.03 -0.73
C LYS A 51 -5.07 23.64 -0.84
N PHE A 52 -4.45 22.69 -1.57
CA PHE A 52 -4.97 21.34 -1.69
C PHE A 52 -5.00 20.60 -0.35
N LEU A 53 -3.93 20.75 0.45
CA LEU A 53 -3.91 20.18 1.80
C LEU A 53 -5.03 20.78 2.67
N MET A 54 -5.18 22.10 2.66
CA MET A 54 -6.23 22.77 3.45
C MET A 54 -7.64 22.33 3.04
N ASP A 55 -7.91 22.26 1.74
CA ASP A 55 -9.22 21.85 1.20
C ASP A 55 -9.53 20.40 1.58
N LEU A 56 -8.51 19.51 1.48
CA LEU A 56 -8.66 18.10 1.84
C LEU A 56 -8.86 17.89 3.34
N THR A 57 -8.07 18.57 4.18
CA THR A 57 -8.22 18.52 5.64
C THR A 57 -9.63 18.92 6.04
N LYS A 58 -10.12 20.04 5.52
CA LYS A 58 -11.48 20.52 5.81
C LYS A 58 -12.57 19.56 5.34
N ALA A 59 -12.43 18.97 4.15
CA ALA A 59 -13.38 17.99 3.63
C ALA A 59 -13.39 16.72 4.50
N ASN A 60 -12.23 16.28 4.96
CA ASN A 60 -12.09 15.09 5.79
C ASN A 60 -12.62 15.25 7.22
N GLU A 61 -12.64 16.47 7.78
CA GLU A 61 -13.23 16.76 9.10
C GLU A 61 -14.72 16.38 9.19
N THR A 62 -15.44 16.47 8.07
CA THR A 62 -16.88 16.20 8.00
C THR A 62 -17.22 14.87 7.34
N SER A 63 -16.23 14.16 6.81
CA SER A 63 -16.39 12.90 6.09
C SER A 63 -16.19 11.70 6.99
N THR A 64 -16.90 10.61 6.68
CA THR A 64 -16.66 9.29 7.25
C THR A 64 -15.81 8.40 6.34
N ALA A 65 -15.45 8.89 5.14
CA ALA A 65 -14.65 8.14 4.18
C ALA A 65 -13.20 8.00 4.67
N PRO A 66 -12.68 6.80 4.88
CA PRO A 66 -11.26 6.63 5.12
C PRO A 66 -10.48 6.91 3.82
N ILE A 67 -9.51 7.82 3.92
CA ILE A 67 -8.69 8.24 2.78
C ILE A 67 -7.32 7.62 2.91
N PHE A 68 -6.80 7.07 1.81
CA PHE A 68 -5.46 6.53 1.70
C PHE A 68 -4.67 7.25 0.62
N ILE A 69 -3.36 7.28 0.77
CA ILE A 69 -2.45 7.86 -0.21
C ILE A 69 -1.62 6.71 -0.78
N HIS A 70 -1.53 6.62 -2.10
CA HIS A 70 -0.60 5.70 -2.72
C HIS A 70 0.71 6.40 -3.09
N SER A 71 1.83 5.81 -2.74
CA SER A 71 3.14 6.30 -3.14
C SER A 71 3.42 5.98 -4.62
N PRO A 72 4.29 6.76 -5.29
CA PRO A 72 4.66 6.45 -6.67
C PRO A 72 5.30 5.06 -6.82
N TYR A 73 4.97 4.33 -7.90
CA TYR A 73 5.46 2.97 -8.18
C TYR A 73 6.97 2.86 -8.41
N VAL A 74 7.65 4.00 -8.61
CA VAL A 74 9.10 4.04 -8.83
C VAL A 74 9.93 3.92 -7.56
N LEU A 75 9.29 3.99 -6.39
CA LEU A 75 9.99 3.84 -5.11
C LEU A 75 10.43 2.37 -4.91
N ASN A 76 11.62 2.18 -4.38
CA ASN A 76 12.16 0.85 -4.10
C ASN A 76 12.80 0.80 -2.71
N LEU A 77 12.11 0.19 -1.77
CA LEU A 77 12.58 0.05 -0.38
C LEU A 77 13.83 -0.84 -0.25
N CYS A 78 14.11 -1.72 -1.22
CA CYS A 78 15.29 -2.57 -1.24
C CYS A 78 16.55 -1.88 -1.78
N HIS A 79 16.43 -0.63 -2.28
CA HIS A 79 17.54 0.01 -2.99
C HIS A 79 18.65 0.43 -1.99
N PRO A 80 19.91 0.01 -2.19
CA PRO A 80 21.01 0.29 -1.25
C PRO A 80 21.54 1.73 -1.30
N GLY A 81 20.79 2.65 -1.88
CA GLY A 81 21.27 3.99 -2.21
C GLY A 81 22.08 4.02 -3.51
N ASN A 82 22.03 5.11 -4.22
CA ASN A 82 22.74 5.25 -5.49
C ASN A 82 24.09 5.94 -5.25
N LYS A 83 25.13 5.16 -5.00
CA LYS A 83 26.50 5.68 -4.77
C LYS A 83 27.07 6.51 -5.94
N ASN A 84 26.48 6.38 -7.13
CA ASN A 84 27.03 6.98 -8.37
C ASN A 84 26.14 8.04 -9.03
N GLY A 85 25.05 8.43 -8.41
CA GLY A 85 24.07 9.37 -8.98
C GLY A 85 23.36 10.21 -7.94
N GLU A 86 23.99 10.39 -6.77
CA GLU A 86 23.45 11.21 -5.68
C GLU A 86 23.28 12.64 -6.16
N ARG A 87 22.05 13.12 -6.14
CA ARG A 87 21.77 14.55 -6.30
C ARG A 87 22.09 15.26 -5.00
N GLN A 88 22.38 16.55 -5.07
CA GLN A 88 22.64 17.36 -3.85
C GLN A 88 21.55 17.23 -2.78
N GLU A 89 20.31 17.03 -3.21
CA GLU A 89 19.14 16.79 -2.34
C GLU A 89 19.25 15.46 -1.59
N ASP A 90 19.75 14.41 -2.22
CA ASP A 90 19.94 13.09 -1.60
C ASP A 90 21.03 13.15 -0.51
N GLU A 91 22.12 13.87 -0.78
CA GLU A 91 23.20 14.09 0.18
C GLU A 91 22.69 14.89 1.41
N TYR A 92 21.89 15.94 1.17
CA TYR A 92 21.31 16.73 2.24
C TYR A 92 20.36 15.89 3.12
N ILE A 93 19.48 15.11 2.51
CA ILE A 93 18.51 14.27 3.21
C ILE A 93 19.24 13.18 4.01
N ASN A 94 20.21 12.52 3.40
CA ASN A 94 21.01 11.49 4.07
C ASN A 94 21.76 12.04 5.27
N LYS A 95 22.29 13.27 5.16
CA LYS A 95 22.98 13.96 6.25
C LYS A 95 22.01 14.38 7.36
N GLU A 96 20.84 14.89 7.03
CA GLU A 96 19.80 15.27 8.00
C GLU A 96 19.28 14.06 8.78
N LEU A 97 19.12 12.92 8.10
CA LEU A 97 18.65 11.67 8.71
C LEU A 97 19.74 10.89 9.42
N GLY A 98 21.01 11.31 9.32
CA GLY A 98 22.16 10.57 9.88
C GLY A 98 22.43 9.24 9.17
N MET A 99 21.89 9.04 7.97
CA MET A 99 22.00 7.81 7.19
C MET A 99 23.00 7.98 6.05
N SER A 100 23.92 7.04 5.91
CA SER A 100 24.81 7.00 4.75
C SER A 100 24.06 6.40 3.55
N ALA A 101 23.75 7.21 2.54
CA ALA A 101 23.45 6.84 1.16
C ALA A 101 22.32 5.81 0.90
N TRP A 102 21.23 5.80 1.66
CA TRP A 102 20.12 4.86 1.48
C TRP A 102 18.94 5.53 0.79
N GLY A 103 18.86 5.42 -0.55
CA GLY A 103 17.64 5.73 -1.29
C GLY A 103 17.02 7.10 -1.02
N GLY A 104 17.81 8.18 -0.99
CA GLY A 104 17.36 9.51 -0.59
C GLY A 104 16.04 9.96 -1.18
N TRP A 105 15.78 9.66 -2.47
CA TRP A 105 14.49 9.98 -3.10
C TRP A 105 13.33 9.17 -2.54
N THR A 106 13.53 7.89 -2.21
CA THR A 106 12.49 7.06 -1.58
C THR A 106 12.11 7.64 -0.23
N PHE A 107 13.10 7.98 0.60
CA PHE A 107 12.87 8.57 1.93
C PHE A 107 12.23 9.95 1.83
N TYR A 108 12.76 10.82 0.98
CA TYR A 108 12.19 12.14 0.77
C TYR A 108 10.74 12.09 0.33
N CYS A 109 10.41 11.21 -0.61
CA CYS A 109 9.05 11.04 -1.09
C CYS A 109 8.14 10.51 0.01
N LEU A 110 8.53 9.44 0.71
CA LEU A 110 7.72 8.86 1.78
C LEU A 110 7.57 9.79 2.98
N LYS A 111 8.62 10.52 3.39
CA LYS A 111 8.52 11.58 4.39
C LYS A 111 7.41 12.56 4.05
N ASN A 112 7.48 13.18 2.87
CA ASN A 112 6.50 14.18 2.46
C ASN A 112 5.08 13.61 2.36
N LEU A 113 4.92 12.35 1.90
CA LEU A 113 3.62 11.70 1.81
C LEU A 113 3.04 11.37 3.19
N LEU A 114 3.85 10.90 4.13
CA LEU A 114 3.43 10.59 5.50
C LEU A 114 3.08 11.87 6.28
N GLU A 115 3.89 12.93 6.15
CA GLU A 115 3.59 14.24 6.73
C GLU A 115 2.31 14.84 6.14
N PHE A 116 2.14 14.78 4.81
CA PHE A 116 0.89 15.19 4.15
C PHE A 116 -0.30 14.33 4.62
N GLY A 117 -0.13 13.02 4.71
CA GLY A 117 -1.15 12.08 5.14
C GLY A 117 -1.63 12.38 6.56
N SER A 118 -0.70 12.51 7.50
CA SER A 118 -1.01 12.90 8.88
C SER A 118 -1.75 14.25 8.95
N ALA A 119 -1.27 15.26 8.22
CA ALA A 119 -1.87 16.59 8.22
C ALA A 119 -3.26 16.62 7.56
N SER A 120 -3.52 15.77 6.56
CA SER A 120 -4.83 15.67 5.89
C SER A 120 -5.81 14.72 6.57
N GLY A 121 -5.38 13.97 7.59
CA GLY A 121 -6.20 12.96 8.27
C GLY A 121 -6.37 11.66 7.49
N ALA A 122 -5.47 11.38 6.54
CA ALA A 122 -5.43 10.11 5.83
C ALA A 122 -5.18 8.94 6.81
N LYS A 123 -5.67 7.76 6.45
CA LYS A 123 -5.62 6.53 7.26
C LYS A 123 -4.44 5.63 6.91
N GLY A 124 -3.56 6.08 6.04
CA GLY A 124 -2.31 5.39 5.70
C GLY A 124 -1.72 5.87 4.39
N VAL A 125 -0.42 5.58 4.23
CA VAL A 125 0.33 5.77 2.99
C VAL A 125 0.80 4.41 2.50
N VAL A 126 0.31 3.98 1.34
CA VAL A 126 0.64 2.70 0.72
C VAL A 126 1.95 2.80 -0.05
N VAL A 127 2.82 1.83 0.13
CA VAL A 127 4.07 1.68 -0.62
C VAL A 127 4.25 0.21 -1.02
N HIS A 128 4.62 -0.04 -2.28
CA HIS A 128 4.97 -1.38 -2.73
C HIS A 128 6.20 -1.91 -1.98
N VAL A 129 6.28 -3.23 -1.83
CA VAL A 129 7.53 -3.88 -1.44
C VAL A 129 8.66 -3.48 -2.40
N GLY A 130 9.90 -3.68 -1.99
CA GLY A 130 11.05 -3.43 -2.84
C GLY A 130 11.27 -4.52 -3.90
N LYS A 131 12.26 -4.26 -4.74
CA LYS A 131 12.77 -5.17 -5.78
C LYS A 131 14.28 -5.34 -5.57
N SER A 132 14.74 -6.59 -5.57
CA SER A 132 16.17 -6.87 -5.41
C SER A 132 16.99 -6.45 -6.64
N LEU A 133 16.36 -6.36 -7.81
CA LEU A 133 17.01 -6.04 -9.10
C LEU A 133 18.19 -7.01 -9.37
N LYS A 134 19.43 -6.50 -9.32
CA LYS A 134 20.67 -7.28 -9.51
C LYS A 134 21.42 -7.54 -8.19
N HIS A 135 20.85 -7.13 -7.06
CA HIS A 135 21.45 -7.32 -5.75
C HIS A 135 21.06 -8.68 -5.15
N ASP A 136 21.82 -9.14 -4.17
CA ASP A 136 21.51 -10.33 -3.41
C ASP A 136 20.15 -10.17 -2.71
N TYR A 137 19.37 -11.27 -2.60
CA TYR A 137 18.04 -11.24 -2.01
C TYR A 137 18.08 -10.91 -0.52
N ALA A 138 19.01 -11.50 0.23
CA ALA A 138 19.13 -11.25 1.67
C ALA A 138 19.59 -9.81 1.95
N GLU A 139 20.57 -9.31 1.19
CA GLU A 139 20.98 -7.90 1.24
C GLU A 139 19.81 -6.96 0.94
N SER A 140 18.99 -7.31 -0.06
CA SER A 140 17.81 -6.51 -0.43
C SER A 140 16.76 -6.48 0.66
N LEU A 141 16.52 -7.60 1.37
CA LEU A 141 15.63 -7.64 2.53
C LEU A 141 16.16 -6.83 3.69
N GLU A 142 17.46 -6.90 3.97
CA GLU A 142 18.11 -6.09 4.99
C GLU A 142 17.95 -4.60 4.67
N ASN A 143 18.18 -4.20 3.42
CA ASN A 143 17.98 -2.83 2.97
C ASN A 143 16.53 -2.38 3.14
N MET A 144 15.55 -3.23 2.80
CA MET A 144 14.14 -2.95 3.01
C MET A 144 13.80 -2.80 4.50
N TRP A 145 14.36 -3.65 5.36
CA TRP A 145 14.14 -3.60 6.80
C TRP A 145 14.58 -2.26 7.39
N TYR A 146 15.80 -1.81 7.06
CA TYR A 146 16.29 -0.49 7.47
C TYR A 146 15.46 0.65 6.87
N SER A 147 15.04 0.54 5.61
CA SER A 147 14.21 1.54 4.94
C SER A 147 12.86 1.72 5.63
N VAL A 148 12.21 0.62 6.00
CA VAL A 148 10.93 0.66 6.72
C VAL A 148 11.10 1.31 8.09
N ILE A 149 12.13 0.96 8.85
CA ILE A 149 12.42 1.57 10.15
C ILE A 149 12.69 3.06 9.98
N ALA A 150 13.50 3.45 9.01
CA ALA A 150 13.80 4.86 8.77
C ALA A 150 12.54 5.67 8.40
N CYS A 151 11.68 5.11 7.54
CA CYS A 151 10.43 5.79 7.14
C CYS A 151 9.39 5.81 8.25
N SER A 152 9.36 4.84 9.15
CA SER A 152 8.40 4.76 10.24
C SER A 152 8.43 5.96 11.19
N GLN A 153 9.55 6.69 11.26
CA GLN A 153 9.66 7.90 12.09
C GLN A 153 8.70 9.03 11.67
N TRP A 154 8.20 9.02 10.44
CA TRP A 154 7.24 10.01 9.92
C TRP A 154 5.80 9.49 9.89
N ALA A 155 5.60 8.20 10.16
CA ALA A 155 4.29 7.60 10.28
C ALA A 155 3.71 7.81 11.69
N THR A 156 2.39 7.72 11.80
CA THR A 156 1.67 7.75 13.09
C THR A 156 0.70 6.59 13.15
N PRO A 157 0.20 6.20 14.34
CA PRO A 157 -0.84 5.17 14.44
C PRO A 157 -2.12 5.51 13.65
N GLU A 158 -2.43 6.80 13.48
CA GLU A 158 -3.59 7.28 12.72
C GLU A 158 -3.34 7.31 11.20
N CYS A 159 -2.06 7.44 10.79
CA CYS A 159 -1.62 7.43 9.40
C CYS A 159 -0.36 6.56 9.25
N PRO A 160 -0.48 5.22 9.34
CA PRO A 160 0.62 4.29 9.23
C PRO A 160 1.21 4.22 7.81
N LEU A 161 2.45 3.75 7.72
CA LEU A 161 3.04 3.28 6.48
C LEU A 161 2.50 1.87 6.18
N LEU A 162 1.85 1.68 5.04
CA LEU A 162 1.24 0.41 4.63
C LEU A 162 2.08 -0.25 3.55
N ILE A 163 2.69 -1.39 3.87
CA ILE A 163 3.46 -2.17 2.91
C ILE A 163 2.49 -3.00 2.07
N GLU A 164 2.51 -2.78 0.77
CA GLU A 164 1.64 -3.50 -0.16
C GLU A 164 2.26 -4.80 -0.64
N THR A 165 1.45 -5.86 -0.70
CA THR A 165 1.83 -7.18 -1.19
C THR A 165 2.23 -7.15 -2.66
N PRO A 166 3.30 -7.90 -3.08
CA PRO A 166 3.77 -7.93 -4.46
C PRO A 166 3.00 -8.93 -5.32
N ALA A 167 3.01 -8.68 -6.63
CA ALA A 167 2.50 -9.63 -7.65
C ALA A 167 3.51 -10.72 -8.04
N GLY A 168 4.74 -10.63 -7.53
CA GLY A 168 5.85 -11.51 -7.93
C GLY A 168 6.48 -11.13 -9.26
N GLN A 169 6.31 -9.87 -9.69
CA GLN A 169 6.87 -9.40 -10.96
C GLN A 169 8.39 -9.20 -10.84
N GLY A 170 9.12 -9.75 -11.82
CA GLY A 170 10.56 -9.55 -11.90
C GLY A 170 11.27 -10.02 -10.64
N THR A 171 11.81 -9.10 -9.87
CA THR A 171 12.61 -9.35 -8.67
C THR A 171 11.98 -8.78 -7.39
N GLU A 172 10.66 -8.68 -7.35
CA GLU A 172 9.93 -8.29 -6.15
C GLU A 172 10.21 -9.26 -5.00
N VAL A 173 10.37 -8.71 -3.79
CA VAL A 173 10.64 -9.52 -2.59
C VAL A 173 9.35 -9.77 -1.80
N LEU A 174 9.39 -10.68 -0.82
CA LEU A 174 8.28 -10.97 0.11
C LEU A 174 7.00 -11.45 -0.60
N CYS A 175 7.13 -12.34 -1.57
CA CYS A 175 6.00 -12.79 -2.40
C CYS A 175 5.06 -13.77 -1.68
N SER A 176 5.49 -14.46 -0.63
CA SER A 176 4.64 -15.33 0.16
C SER A 176 4.14 -14.66 1.44
N PRO A 177 2.99 -15.08 1.99
CA PRO A 177 2.49 -14.51 3.24
C PRO A 177 3.41 -14.84 4.42
N GLU A 178 4.10 -15.98 4.38
CA GLU A 178 5.06 -16.39 5.40
C GLU A 178 6.28 -15.44 5.40
N GLU A 179 6.86 -15.16 4.22
CA GLU A 179 7.99 -14.22 4.12
C GLU A 179 7.60 -12.80 4.56
N LEU A 180 6.44 -12.31 4.13
CA LEU A 180 5.96 -10.99 4.52
C LEU A 180 5.66 -10.92 6.03
N GLY A 181 5.05 -11.97 6.56
CA GLY A 181 4.76 -12.07 7.99
C GLY A 181 6.02 -12.10 8.84
N ASP A 182 7.00 -12.94 8.47
CA ASP A 182 8.28 -13.01 9.18
C ASP A 182 9.04 -11.68 9.11
N PHE A 183 9.03 -11.02 7.95
CA PHE A 183 9.61 -9.68 7.79
C PHE A 183 8.94 -8.68 8.73
N TYR A 184 7.60 -8.61 8.74
CA TYR A 184 6.86 -7.71 9.61
C TYR A 184 7.14 -7.98 11.09
N LEU A 185 7.13 -9.24 11.50
CA LEU A 185 7.39 -9.65 12.89
C LEU A 185 8.81 -9.36 13.36
N SER A 186 9.77 -9.31 12.44
CA SER A 186 11.17 -8.95 12.74
C SER A 186 11.37 -7.45 13.01
N LEU A 187 10.41 -6.59 12.64
CA LEU A 187 10.51 -5.16 12.88
C LEU A 187 10.46 -4.82 14.39
N PRO A 188 11.18 -3.79 14.85
CA PRO A 188 11.07 -3.30 16.22
C PRO A 188 9.63 -2.90 16.59
N GLN A 189 9.26 -3.05 17.85
CA GLN A 189 7.90 -2.72 18.29
C GLN A 189 7.48 -1.28 17.97
N PRO A 190 8.30 -0.23 18.19
CA PRO A 190 7.92 1.13 17.81
C PRO A 190 7.64 1.30 16.30
N THR A 191 8.31 0.54 15.45
CA THR A 191 8.05 0.51 14.00
C THR A 191 6.73 -0.20 13.70
N LYS A 192 6.47 -1.36 14.33
CA LYS A 192 5.20 -2.10 14.17
C LYS A 192 3.98 -1.30 14.61
N ASP A 193 4.12 -0.39 15.55
CA ASP A 193 3.02 0.45 16.03
C ASP A 193 2.52 1.45 14.96
N VAL A 194 3.34 1.73 13.94
CA VAL A 194 3.05 2.71 12.86
C VAL A 194 3.25 2.15 11.45
N VAL A 195 3.40 0.83 11.32
CA VAL A 195 3.50 0.12 10.03
C VAL A 195 2.42 -0.94 9.96
N GLY A 196 1.77 -1.08 8.82
CA GLY A 196 0.77 -2.11 8.59
C GLY A 196 0.89 -2.70 7.18
N ILE A 197 -0.08 -3.54 6.81
CA ILE A 197 -0.09 -4.23 5.54
C ILE A 197 -1.31 -3.81 4.72
N CYS A 198 -1.06 -3.54 3.43
CA CYS A 198 -2.06 -3.47 2.39
C CYS A 198 -1.98 -4.77 1.56
N VAL A 199 -3.06 -5.54 1.50
CA VAL A 199 -3.10 -6.76 0.68
C VAL A 199 -3.85 -6.46 -0.62
N ASP A 200 -3.17 -6.61 -1.76
CA ASP A 200 -3.82 -6.59 -3.06
C ASP A 200 -4.21 -8.01 -3.50
N SER A 201 -5.50 -8.24 -3.72
CA SER A 201 -6.03 -9.55 -4.07
C SER A 201 -5.54 -10.04 -5.43
N CYS A 202 -5.35 -9.15 -6.42
CA CYS A 202 -4.74 -9.47 -7.70
C CYS A 202 -3.27 -9.82 -7.55
N HIS A 203 -2.52 -9.08 -6.73
CA HIS A 203 -1.11 -9.31 -6.51
C HIS A 203 -0.84 -10.68 -5.87
N VAL A 204 -1.49 -10.98 -4.75
CA VAL A 204 -1.27 -12.28 -4.07
C VAL A 204 -1.70 -13.46 -4.93
N PHE A 205 -2.77 -13.30 -5.74
CA PHE A 205 -3.18 -14.31 -6.70
C PHE A 205 -2.15 -14.47 -7.83
N SER A 206 -1.64 -13.38 -8.37
CA SER A 206 -0.59 -13.38 -9.38
C SER A 206 0.73 -13.95 -8.85
N ALA A 207 1.02 -13.79 -7.56
CA ALA A 207 2.17 -14.41 -6.90
C ALA A 207 1.99 -15.91 -6.64
N GLY A 208 0.77 -16.46 -6.80
CA GLY A 208 0.50 -17.90 -6.73
C GLY A 208 -0.31 -18.37 -5.53
N ARG A 209 -1.03 -17.48 -4.84
CA ARG A 209 -1.81 -17.83 -3.65
C ARG A 209 -3.22 -17.26 -3.74
N ASP A 210 -4.23 -18.05 -3.36
CA ASP A 210 -5.60 -17.55 -3.20
C ASP A 210 -5.62 -16.42 -2.14
N PRO A 211 -6.35 -15.31 -2.36
CA PRO A 211 -6.41 -14.19 -1.42
C PRO A 211 -6.88 -14.60 -0.01
N ASN A 212 -7.84 -15.50 0.13
CA ASN A 212 -8.33 -15.91 1.44
C ASN A 212 -7.31 -16.77 2.20
N ASP A 213 -6.56 -17.63 1.48
CA ASP A 213 -5.48 -18.41 2.07
C ASP A 213 -4.36 -17.46 2.54
N TYR A 214 -4.03 -16.44 1.73
CA TYR A 214 -3.02 -15.44 2.08
C TYR A 214 -3.42 -14.67 3.35
N LEU A 215 -4.64 -14.15 3.40
CA LEU A 215 -5.19 -13.44 4.55
C LEU A 215 -5.21 -14.32 5.81
N SER A 216 -5.62 -15.59 5.68
CA SER A 216 -5.65 -16.54 6.79
C SER A 216 -4.27 -16.81 7.39
N VAL A 217 -3.21 -16.84 6.57
CA VAL A 217 -1.84 -17.00 7.06
C VAL A 217 -1.40 -15.76 7.85
N LEU A 218 -1.57 -14.55 7.30
CA LEU A 218 -1.22 -13.31 8.00
C LEU A 218 -1.99 -13.16 9.33
N GLU A 219 -3.28 -13.48 9.34
CA GLU A 219 -4.10 -13.45 10.56
C GLU A 219 -3.55 -14.40 11.63
N LYS A 220 -3.21 -15.64 11.26
CA LYS A 220 -2.62 -16.63 12.18
C LYS A 220 -1.25 -16.20 12.71
N MET A 221 -0.48 -15.46 11.94
CA MET A 221 0.79 -14.89 12.36
C MET A 221 0.63 -13.63 13.24
N GLY A 222 -0.58 -13.08 13.37
CA GLY A 222 -0.84 -11.86 14.11
C GLY A 222 -0.37 -10.58 13.39
N VAL A 223 -0.27 -10.62 12.06
CA VAL A 223 0.12 -9.48 11.23
C VAL A 223 -1.09 -8.61 10.93
N PRO A 224 -1.07 -7.28 11.22
CA PRO A 224 -2.22 -6.42 10.98
C PRO A 224 -2.44 -6.16 9.49
N ILE A 225 -3.71 -6.28 9.06
CA ILE A 225 -4.15 -5.94 7.71
C ILE A 225 -4.98 -4.66 7.82
N ASN A 226 -4.50 -3.57 7.23
CA ASN A 226 -5.06 -2.23 7.37
C ASN A 226 -5.88 -1.79 6.16
N LEU A 227 -5.64 -2.39 5.00
CA LEU A 227 -6.29 -2.04 3.73
C LEU A 227 -6.28 -3.25 2.81
N ILE A 228 -7.32 -3.38 2.00
CA ILE A 228 -7.36 -4.32 0.88
C ILE A 228 -7.53 -3.54 -0.43
N HIS A 229 -6.60 -3.73 -1.36
CA HIS A 229 -6.85 -3.47 -2.77
C HIS A 229 -7.62 -4.64 -3.33
N TYR A 230 -8.91 -4.40 -3.57
CA TYR A 230 -9.87 -5.44 -3.93
C TYR A 230 -10.01 -5.50 -5.43
N ASN A 231 -9.08 -6.20 -6.06
CA ASN A 231 -8.94 -6.30 -7.51
C ASN A 231 -9.09 -7.75 -7.97
N ASP A 232 -9.68 -7.97 -9.15
CA ASP A 232 -9.64 -9.26 -9.83
C ASP A 232 -8.41 -9.32 -10.76
N SER A 233 -7.97 -10.51 -11.13
CA SER A 233 -6.76 -10.70 -11.93
C SER A 233 -7.08 -11.06 -13.38
N LYS A 234 -6.43 -10.38 -14.35
CA LYS A 234 -6.46 -10.77 -15.76
C LYS A 234 -5.62 -12.02 -16.05
N GLY A 235 -4.70 -12.38 -15.18
CA GLY A 235 -3.85 -13.55 -15.32
C GLY A 235 -4.29 -14.69 -14.41
N GLU A 236 -3.86 -15.89 -14.76
CA GLU A 236 -4.04 -17.08 -13.93
C GLU A 236 -3.21 -17.00 -12.65
N CYS A 237 -3.54 -17.84 -11.67
CA CYS A 237 -2.80 -17.95 -10.42
C CYS A 237 -1.32 -18.25 -10.71
N GLY A 238 -0.43 -17.47 -10.09
CA GLY A 238 1.02 -17.63 -10.28
C GLY A 238 1.57 -17.04 -11.59
N CYS A 239 0.78 -16.25 -12.32
CA CYS A 239 1.22 -15.63 -13.58
C CYS A 239 2.32 -14.57 -13.42
N LYS A 240 2.53 -14.07 -12.20
CA LYS A 240 3.52 -13.03 -11.84
C LYS A 240 3.37 -11.75 -12.68
N LYS A 241 2.11 -11.34 -12.90
CA LYS A 241 1.79 -10.13 -13.67
C LYS A 241 0.72 -9.33 -12.92
N ASP A 242 1.06 -8.12 -12.60
CA ASP A 242 0.10 -7.15 -12.08
C ASP A 242 -0.75 -6.61 -13.23
N ARG A 243 -1.96 -7.14 -13.37
CA ARG A 243 -2.96 -6.71 -14.36
C ARG A 243 -4.35 -6.91 -13.78
N HIS A 244 -4.97 -5.82 -13.34
CA HIS A 244 -6.29 -5.83 -12.74
C HIS A 244 -7.38 -6.08 -13.79
N ALA A 245 -8.32 -6.94 -13.47
CA ALA A 245 -9.58 -7.12 -14.18
C ALA A 245 -10.73 -6.47 -13.40
N MET A 246 -11.79 -6.16 -14.08
CA MET A 246 -13.04 -5.83 -13.39
C MET A 246 -13.48 -7.01 -12.52
N ILE A 247 -13.98 -6.72 -11.34
CA ILE A 247 -14.47 -7.73 -10.40
C ILE A 247 -15.44 -8.70 -11.07
N GLY A 248 -15.14 -10.00 -10.95
CA GLY A 248 -15.92 -11.08 -11.56
C GLY A 248 -15.68 -11.28 -13.07
N LYS A 249 -14.66 -10.64 -13.63
CA LYS A 249 -14.25 -10.81 -15.04
C LYS A 249 -12.84 -11.37 -15.18
N GLY A 250 -12.18 -11.64 -14.08
CA GLY A 250 -10.83 -12.22 -14.02
C GLY A 250 -10.82 -13.67 -13.57
N TYR A 251 -9.66 -14.10 -13.11
CA TYR A 251 -9.36 -15.50 -12.79
C TYR A 251 -9.43 -15.84 -11.30
N ILE A 252 -9.58 -14.86 -10.39
CA ILE A 252 -9.69 -15.15 -8.94
C ILE A 252 -10.95 -15.96 -8.65
N GLY A 253 -12.06 -15.64 -9.34
CA GLY A 253 -13.33 -16.33 -9.16
C GLY A 253 -14.22 -15.67 -8.10
N MET A 254 -15.54 -15.71 -8.38
CA MET A 254 -16.54 -15.01 -7.55
C MET A 254 -16.63 -15.54 -6.13
N ASP A 255 -16.41 -16.84 -5.91
CA ASP A 255 -16.49 -17.44 -4.57
C ASP A 255 -15.36 -16.91 -3.67
N SER A 256 -14.12 -16.88 -4.18
CA SER A 256 -12.97 -16.32 -3.46
C SER A 256 -13.14 -14.82 -3.22
N LEU A 257 -13.55 -14.06 -4.23
CA LEU A 257 -13.83 -12.62 -4.08
C LEU A 257 -14.93 -12.34 -3.05
N MET A 258 -16.01 -13.13 -3.02
CA MET A 258 -17.07 -12.98 -2.02
C MET A 258 -16.57 -13.26 -0.61
N GLN A 259 -15.76 -14.32 -0.42
CA GLN A 259 -15.19 -14.66 0.88
C GLN A 259 -14.27 -13.54 1.37
N THR A 260 -13.40 -13.00 0.49
CA THR A 260 -12.54 -11.86 0.81
C THR A 260 -13.36 -10.64 1.23
N LEU A 261 -14.41 -10.29 0.48
CA LEU A 261 -15.30 -9.18 0.82
C LEU A 261 -15.96 -9.37 2.20
N GLN A 262 -16.52 -10.56 2.46
CA GLN A 262 -17.17 -10.88 3.73
C GLN A 262 -16.19 -10.86 4.91
N TYR A 263 -14.98 -11.38 4.70
CA TYR A 263 -13.91 -11.32 5.71
C TYR A 263 -13.60 -9.87 6.09
N CYS A 264 -13.38 -9.01 5.11
CA CYS A 264 -13.03 -7.61 5.34
C CYS A 264 -14.16 -6.83 6.04
N ILE A 265 -15.42 -7.07 5.64
CA ILE A 265 -16.58 -6.46 6.32
C ILE A 265 -16.64 -6.90 7.78
N LYS A 266 -16.45 -8.21 8.06
CA LYS A 266 -16.44 -8.75 9.42
C LYS A 266 -15.33 -8.18 10.29
N GLN A 267 -14.14 -7.99 9.71
CA GLN A 267 -12.96 -7.46 10.41
C GLN A 267 -12.90 -5.92 10.40
N ASN A 268 -13.87 -5.25 9.75
CA ASN A 268 -13.89 -3.80 9.56
C ASN A 268 -12.62 -3.27 8.85
N ILE A 269 -12.12 -4.02 7.86
CA ILE A 269 -10.97 -3.64 7.06
C ILE A 269 -11.45 -2.87 5.83
N PRO A 270 -10.97 -1.65 5.55
CA PRO A 270 -11.32 -0.91 4.34
C PRO A 270 -10.94 -1.66 3.06
N LEU A 271 -11.82 -1.58 2.05
CA LEU A 271 -11.57 -2.14 0.71
C LEU A 271 -11.73 -1.06 -0.34
N LEU A 272 -10.88 -1.07 -1.34
CA LEU A 272 -11.03 -0.23 -2.53
C LEU A 272 -10.52 -0.94 -3.79
N THR A 273 -11.09 -0.59 -4.93
CA THR A 273 -10.61 -1.03 -6.25
C THR A 273 -9.64 -0.02 -6.86
N GLU A 274 -8.72 -0.49 -7.68
CA GLU A 274 -7.78 0.32 -8.46
C GLU A 274 -8.03 0.24 -9.97
#